data_ff05c1ecdadf650be6c65e6ae6a06d24
#
_entry.id   ff05c1ecdadf650be6c65e6ae6a06d24
#
_cell.length_a   1.000
_cell.length_b   1.000
_cell.length_c   1.000
_cell.angle_alpha   90.00
_cell.angle_beta   90.00
_cell.angle_gamma   90.00
#
_symmetry.space_group_name_H-M   'P 1'
#
loop_
_entity.id
_entity.type
_entity.pdbx_description
1 polymer ?
#
loop_
_entity_poly.entity_id
_entity_poly.type
_entity_poly.pdbx_seq_one_letter_code
_entity_poly.pdbx_strand_id
1 'polypeptide(L)'
;NGKNALIEARQLAGMYLFGEDVQTHTAHEAQTASKAQIALSQRILSTPALAEYIEGYDGDKDQTLKDISGFRMGNGKHIKGIFHVNGKRVERIIEYIARTGTGGRGFTGDVLYLDEAFAIKEAEMGALLPTLRAKSLMGNPQVWVTSSAGMADSVYLESIRRQGLEGSDPSLAYFEWSADDETIRDEDDPVEWDRDEWYRSNPSLGYLVSEDHMAKEIKQLSETSNGVEELRRELLGIWSTGAGKPIFNLGTWMNRKSTEEKIKLDKPCFA
;
A
#
# COMPACT_ATOMS: atom_id res chain seq x y z
N ASN A 1 -8.45 -2.84 -5.26
CA ASN A 1 -7.61 -1.98 -6.11
C ASN A 1 -6.33 -2.67 -6.67
N GLY A 2 -6.13 -3.98 -6.49
CA GLY A 2 -5.05 -4.72 -7.15
C GLY A 2 -3.65 -4.62 -6.53
N LYS A 3 -3.39 -3.76 -5.55
CA LYS A 3 -2.07 -3.62 -4.89
C LYS A 3 -1.49 -4.96 -4.44
N ASN A 4 -2.28 -5.75 -3.74
CA ASN A 4 -1.84 -7.04 -3.21
C ASN A 4 -1.48 -8.03 -4.32
N ALA A 5 -2.23 -8.03 -5.43
CA ALA A 5 -1.93 -8.89 -6.57
C ALA A 5 -0.58 -8.55 -7.22
N LEU A 6 -0.23 -7.26 -7.29
CA LEU A 6 1.08 -6.82 -7.78
C LEU A 6 2.22 -7.27 -6.86
N ILE A 7 2.05 -7.12 -5.54
CA ILE A 7 3.03 -7.60 -4.56
C ILE A 7 3.18 -9.11 -4.67
N GLU A 8 2.08 -9.87 -4.68
CA GLU A 8 2.09 -11.33 -4.80
C GLU A 8 2.82 -11.78 -6.06
N ALA A 9 2.50 -11.18 -7.22
CA ALA A 9 3.17 -11.49 -8.48
C ALA A 9 4.68 -11.20 -8.42
N ARG A 10 5.08 -10.08 -7.83
CA ARG A 10 6.48 -9.72 -7.65
C ARG A 10 7.21 -10.65 -6.67
N GLN A 11 6.56 -11.06 -5.59
CA GLN A 11 7.10 -12.03 -4.63
C GLN A 11 7.33 -13.38 -5.28
N LEU A 12 6.36 -13.87 -6.04
CA LEU A 12 6.52 -15.12 -6.79
C LEU A 12 7.66 -15.02 -7.82
N ALA A 13 7.73 -13.91 -8.57
CA ALA A 13 8.82 -13.71 -9.52
C ALA A 13 10.19 -13.70 -8.82
N GLY A 14 10.31 -13.06 -7.67
CA GLY A 14 11.53 -13.06 -6.87
C GLY A 14 11.93 -14.47 -6.41
N MET A 15 10.95 -15.20 -5.88
CA MET A 15 11.18 -16.55 -5.35
C MET A 15 11.48 -17.58 -6.45
N TYR A 16 10.77 -17.53 -7.58
CA TYR A 16 10.87 -18.59 -8.60
C TYR A 16 11.74 -18.22 -9.80
N LEU A 17 11.81 -16.94 -10.18
CA LEU A 17 12.48 -16.51 -11.41
C LEU A 17 13.79 -15.75 -11.16
N PHE A 18 13.79 -14.78 -10.23
CA PHE A 18 14.92 -13.88 -10.05
C PHE A 18 15.97 -14.41 -9.09
N GLY A 19 15.64 -15.44 -8.32
CA GLY A 19 16.60 -16.06 -7.41
C GLY A 19 16.93 -15.22 -6.17
N GLU A 20 15.98 -14.46 -5.70
CA GLU A 20 16.08 -13.66 -4.49
C GLU A 20 16.01 -14.57 -3.26
N ASP A 21 17.07 -14.56 -2.44
CA ASP A 21 17.18 -15.46 -1.30
C ASP A 21 16.23 -15.05 -0.17
N VAL A 22 16.12 -13.74 0.07
CA VAL A 22 15.29 -13.20 1.15
C VAL A 22 14.51 -11.99 0.66
N GLN A 23 13.20 -12.08 0.77
CA GLN A 23 12.26 -10.98 0.55
C GLN A 23 11.57 -10.64 1.87
N THR A 24 11.39 -9.38 2.19
CA THR A 24 10.73 -8.96 3.43
C THR A 24 9.47 -8.15 3.11
N HIS A 25 8.32 -8.65 3.52
CA HIS A 25 7.04 -7.96 3.40
C HIS A 25 6.65 -7.36 4.75
N THR A 26 6.48 -6.04 4.78
CA THR A 26 6.09 -5.34 6.00
C THR A 26 4.72 -4.70 5.82
N ALA A 27 3.88 -4.76 6.85
CA ALA A 27 2.62 -4.05 6.93
C ALA A 27 2.51 -3.27 8.25
N HIS A 28 1.59 -2.32 8.31
CA HIS A 28 1.39 -1.54 9.54
C HIS A 28 0.98 -2.47 10.71
N GLU A 29 0.05 -3.39 10.45
CA GLU A 29 -0.46 -4.32 11.44
C GLU A 29 0.00 -5.77 11.20
N ALA A 30 0.17 -6.53 12.29
CA ALA A 30 0.51 -7.96 12.23
C ALA A 30 -0.58 -8.78 11.53
N GLN A 31 -1.84 -8.36 11.63
CA GLN A 31 -2.96 -9.04 11.00
C GLN A 31 -2.90 -8.89 9.47
N THR A 32 -2.56 -7.71 8.97
CA THR A 32 -2.39 -7.46 7.52
C THR A 32 -1.25 -8.29 6.95
N ALA A 33 -0.08 -8.28 7.60
CA ALA A 33 1.05 -9.12 7.22
C ALA A 33 0.69 -10.62 7.21
N SER A 34 -0.10 -11.06 8.20
CA SER A 34 -0.57 -12.45 8.30
C SER A 34 -1.53 -12.82 7.17
N LYS A 35 -2.47 -11.94 6.83
CA LYS A 35 -3.40 -12.16 5.72
C LYS A 35 -2.66 -12.26 4.40
N ALA A 36 -1.67 -11.41 4.15
CA ALA A 36 -0.84 -11.45 2.94
C ALA A 36 -0.07 -12.77 2.85
N GLN A 37 0.54 -13.25 3.95
CA GLN A 37 1.21 -14.55 4.00
C GLN A 37 0.24 -15.69 3.64
N ILE A 38 -0.93 -15.72 4.27
CA ILE A 38 -1.94 -16.78 4.04
C ILE A 38 -2.40 -16.78 2.59
N ALA A 39 -2.70 -15.60 2.03
CA ALA A 39 -3.15 -15.47 0.64
C ALA A 39 -2.13 -16.02 -0.34
N LEU A 40 -0.86 -15.59 -0.21
CA LEU A 40 0.21 -16.10 -1.08
C LEU A 40 0.46 -17.60 -0.87
N SER A 41 0.42 -18.09 0.37
CA SER A 41 0.56 -19.51 0.69
C SER A 41 -0.52 -20.35 0.03
N GLN A 42 -1.78 -19.92 0.10
CA GLN A 42 -2.90 -20.59 -0.56
C GLN A 42 -2.73 -20.62 -2.08
N ARG A 43 -2.28 -19.51 -2.66
CA ARG A 43 -2.02 -19.43 -4.11
C ARG A 43 -0.91 -20.39 -4.54
N ILE A 44 0.19 -20.47 -3.81
CA ILE A 44 1.27 -21.41 -4.08
C ILE A 44 0.75 -22.85 -4.01
N LEU A 45 0.06 -23.21 -2.92
CA LEU A 45 -0.43 -24.58 -2.71
C LEU A 45 -1.51 -25.00 -3.69
N SER A 46 -2.34 -24.05 -4.16
CA SER A 46 -3.34 -24.34 -5.19
C SER A 46 -2.74 -24.50 -6.60
N THR A 47 -1.44 -24.25 -6.76
CA THR A 47 -0.72 -24.34 -8.03
C THR A 47 0.39 -25.41 -7.91
N PRO A 48 0.15 -26.67 -8.29
CA PRO A 48 1.09 -27.77 -8.07
C PRO A 48 2.51 -27.49 -8.57
N ALA A 49 2.65 -26.83 -9.72
CA ALA A 49 3.96 -26.45 -10.28
C ALA A 49 4.76 -25.46 -9.40
N LEU A 50 4.11 -24.78 -8.45
CA LEU A 50 4.77 -23.92 -7.47
C LEU A 50 4.96 -24.63 -6.13
N ALA A 51 3.96 -25.43 -5.73
CA ALA A 51 3.92 -26.06 -4.43
C ALA A 51 5.07 -27.07 -4.21
N GLU A 52 5.48 -27.76 -5.27
CA GLU A 52 6.58 -28.76 -5.20
C GLU A 52 7.92 -28.19 -4.73
N TYR A 53 8.09 -26.87 -4.81
CA TYR A 53 9.30 -26.19 -4.29
C TYR A 53 9.21 -25.81 -2.80
N ILE A 54 8.05 -25.99 -2.17
CA ILE A 54 7.86 -25.60 -0.76
C ILE A 54 8.27 -26.75 0.15
N GLU A 55 9.14 -26.44 1.08
CA GLU A 55 9.63 -27.43 2.06
C GLU A 55 8.50 -28.07 2.84
N GLY A 56 8.46 -29.44 2.81
CA GLY A 56 7.45 -30.22 3.51
C GLY A 56 6.11 -30.38 2.78
N TYR A 57 5.97 -29.90 1.55
CA TYR A 57 4.83 -30.23 0.70
C TYR A 57 5.00 -31.66 0.15
N ASP A 58 4.00 -32.49 0.32
CA ASP A 58 4.01 -33.92 -0.10
C ASP A 58 2.98 -34.25 -1.19
N GLY A 59 2.17 -33.25 -1.58
CA GLY A 59 1.12 -33.43 -2.59
C GLY A 59 -0.18 -34.03 -2.07
N ASP A 60 -0.27 -34.28 -0.76
CA ASP A 60 -1.51 -34.73 -0.15
C ASP A 60 -2.55 -33.61 -0.16
N LYS A 61 -3.75 -33.92 -0.65
CA LYS A 61 -4.86 -32.96 -0.74
C LYS A 61 -5.40 -32.53 0.63
N ASP A 62 -5.19 -33.36 1.65
CA ASP A 62 -5.62 -33.11 3.01
C ASP A 62 -4.54 -32.41 3.84
N GLN A 63 -3.35 -32.16 3.27
CA GLN A 63 -2.26 -31.46 3.94
C GLN A 63 -2.66 -30.01 4.24
N THR A 64 -2.58 -29.64 5.50
CA THR A 64 -2.88 -28.26 5.93
C THR A 64 -1.60 -27.40 5.97
N LEU A 65 -1.77 -26.05 5.96
CA LEU A 65 -0.65 -25.13 6.09
C LEU A 65 0.22 -25.36 7.33
N LYS A 66 -0.35 -25.97 8.39
CA LYS A 66 0.39 -26.25 9.64
C LYS A 66 1.30 -27.46 9.52
N ASP A 67 0.98 -28.36 8.62
CA ASP A 67 1.71 -29.63 8.42
C ASP A 67 2.92 -29.42 7.49
N ILE A 68 2.97 -28.29 6.78
CA ILE A 68 4.03 -27.96 5.85
C ILE A 68 5.14 -27.18 6.55
N SER A 69 6.32 -27.75 6.64
CA SER A 69 7.45 -27.16 7.38
C SER A 69 7.92 -25.80 6.85
N GLY A 70 7.65 -25.49 5.57
CA GLY A 70 7.94 -24.21 4.94
C GLY A 70 7.02 -23.08 5.41
N PHE A 71 5.90 -23.39 6.08
CA PHE A 71 4.99 -22.39 6.63
C PHE A 71 5.08 -22.32 8.15
N ARG A 72 5.64 -21.22 8.67
CA ARG A 72 5.67 -20.98 10.12
C ARG A 72 4.64 -19.92 10.51
N MET A 73 3.84 -20.26 11.52
CA MET A 73 2.83 -19.38 12.13
C MET A 73 3.35 -18.90 13.49
N GLY A 74 3.21 -17.61 13.78
CA GLY A 74 3.68 -17.01 15.04
C GLY A 74 4.74 -15.94 14.82
N ASN A 75 5.57 -15.65 15.82
CA ASN A 75 6.68 -14.72 15.69
C ASN A 75 7.65 -15.23 14.63
N GLY A 76 7.89 -14.44 13.58
CA GLY A 76 8.71 -14.86 12.45
C GLY A 76 7.93 -15.66 11.40
N LYS A 77 6.80 -15.13 10.94
CA LYS A 77 6.01 -15.71 9.84
C LYS A 77 6.82 -15.67 8.55
N HIS A 78 6.93 -16.78 7.86
CA HIS A 78 7.60 -16.84 6.58
C HIS A 78 7.03 -17.93 5.66
N ILE A 79 7.31 -17.80 4.38
CA ILE A 79 7.17 -18.85 3.38
C ILE A 79 8.58 -19.24 2.96
N LYS A 80 8.87 -20.51 2.99
CA LYS A 80 10.19 -21.03 2.67
C LYS A 80 10.09 -22.02 1.51
N GLY A 81 10.79 -21.74 0.43
CA GLY A 81 10.89 -22.61 -0.73
C GLY A 81 12.30 -23.21 -0.85
N ILE A 82 12.38 -24.43 -1.36
CA ILE A 82 13.63 -25.12 -1.67
C ILE A 82 13.73 -25.28 -3.17
N PHE A 83 14.84 -24.82 -3.72
CA PHE A 83 15.11 -24.83 -5.15
C PHE A 83 16.42 -25.58 -5.43
N HIS A 84 16.51 -26.21 -6.58
CA HIS A 84 17.75 -26.80 -7.07
C HIS A 84 18.28 -25.97 -8.25
N VAL A 85 19.30 -25.19 -8.01
CA VAL A 85 19.95 -24.34 -9.01
C VAL A 85 21.37 -24.86 -9.28
N ASN A 86 21.63 -25.26 -10.50
CA ASN A 86 22.93 -25.85 -10.89
C ASN A 86 23.36 -27.02 -9.97
N GLY A 87 22.41 -27.87 -9.58
CA GLY A 87 22.63 -29.01 -8.70
C GLY A 87 22.85 -28.70 -7.22
N LYS A 88 22.73 -27.44 -6.84
CA LYS A 88 22.81 -27.01 -5.43
C LYS A 88 21.41 -26.73 -4.89
N ARG A 89 21.16 -27.20 -3.66
CA ARG A 89 19.94 -26.86 -2.91
C ARG A 89 20.07 -25.44 -2.39
N VAL A 90 19.10 -24.58 -2.73
CA VAL A 90 19.03 -23.19 -2.33
C VAL A 90 17.71 -22.96 -1.60
N GLU A 91 17.75 -22.26 -0.48
CA GLU A 91 16.57 -21.82 0.24
C GLU A 91 16.22 -20.39 -0.17
N ARG A 92 14.91 -20.11 -0.34
CA ARG A 92 14.38 -18.77 -0.59
C ARG A 92 13.24 -18.52 0.36
N ILE A 93 13.24 -17.36 0.96
CA ILE A 93 12.36 -17.03 2.07
C ILE A 93 11.63 -15.72 1.78
N ILE A 94 10.33 -15.69 2.05
CA ILE A 94 9.56 -14.45 2.17
C ILE A 94 9.16 -14.31 3.63
N GLU A 95 9.64 -13.26 4.28
CA GLU A 95 9.32 -12.93 5.66
C GLU A 95 8.19 -11.92 5.72
N TYR A 96 7.25 -12.12 6.65
CA TYR A 96 6.10 -11.24 6.87
C TYR A 96 6.15 -10.66 8.27
N ILE A 97 6.34 -9.35 8.38
CA ILE A 97 6.53 -8.67 9.65
C ILE A 97 5.61 -7.46 9.80
N ALA A 98 5.17 -7.21 11.03
CA ALA A 98 4.52 -5.94 11.36
C ALA A 98 5.59 -4.86 11.61
N ARG A 99 5.36 -3.65 11.14
CA ARG A 99 6.20 -2.50 11.49
C ARG A 99 5.90 -2.08 12.93
N THR A 100 6.81 -2.43 13.81
CA THR A 100 6.83 -1.90 15.18
C THR A 100 8.10 -1.07 15.32
N GLY A 101 8.08 -0.01 16.10
CA GLY A 101 9.18 0.98 16.16
C GLY A 101 10.61 0.44 16.39
N THR A 102 10.74 -0.85 16.73
CA THR A 102 12.01 -1.57 16.84
C THR A 102 12.11 -2.79 15.92
N GLY A 103 11.03 -3.17 15.26
CA GLY A 103 10.85 -4.46 14.57
C GLY A 103 11.41 -4.57 13.16
N GLY A 104 12.29 -3.70 12.72
CA GLY A 104 12.88 -3.77 11.36
C GLY A 104 14.39 -3.97 11.34
N ARG A 105 15.03 -4.06 12.50
CA ARG A 105 16.50 -4.15 12.59
C ARG A 105 16.98 -5.60 12.49
N GLY A 106 18.06 -5.82 11.71
CA GLY A 106 18.75 -7.11 11.67
C GLY A 106 18.35 -8.03 10.51
N PHE A 107 17.44 -7.61 9.65
CA PHE A 107 17.15 -8.33 8.42
C PHE A 107 18.19 -8.00 7.35
N THR A 108 18.43 -8.94 6.45
CA THR A 108 19.22 -8.73 5.25
C THR A 108 18.44 -9.35 4.11
N GLY A 109 18.00 -8.54 3.16
CA GLY A 109 17.11 -8.99 2.09
C GLY A 109 17.49 -8.44 0.72
N ASP A 110 16.95 -9.07 -0.30
CA ASP A 110 17.05 -8.63 -1.69
C ASP A 110 15.94 -7.62 -2.02
N VAL A 111 14.76 -7.81 -1.42
CA VAL A 111 13.59 -6.94 -1.66
C VAL A 111 12.87 -6.63 -0.35
N LEU A 112 12.47 -5.37 -0.21
CA LEU A 112 11.64 -4.88 0.87
C LEU A 112 10.30 -4.38 0.30
N TYR A 113 9.20 -4.98 0.75
CA TYR A 113 7.84 -4.52 0.46
C TYR A 113 7.30 -3.73 1.64
N LEU A 114 6.92 -2.50 1.38
CA LEU A 114 6.32 -1.57 2.33
C LEU A 114 4.84 -1.43 1.98
N ASP A 115 4.02 -2.33 2.49
CA ASP A 115 2.57 -2.26 2.31
C ASP A 115 1.93 -1.31 3.32
N GLU A 116 0.81 -0.70 2.97
CA GLU A 116 0.16 0.35 3.79
C GLU A 116 1.12 1.49 4.15
N ALA A 117 1.82 2.00 3.13
CA ALA A 117 2.89 2.99 3.33
C ALA A 117 2.39 4.35 3.85
N PHE A 118 1.08 4.64 3.78
CA PHE A 118 0.49 5.84 4.39
C PHE A 118 0.75 5.92 5.91
N ALA A 119 0.88 4.76 6.57
CA ALA A 119 1.12 4.69 8.02
C ALA A 119 2.60 4.63 8.41
N ILE A 120 3.54 4.69 7.44
CA ILE A 120 4.98 4.59 7.74
C ILE A 120 5.50 5.86 8.38
N LYS A 121 6.21 5.69 9.50
CA LYS A 121 6.95 6.77 10.17
C LYS A 121 8.40 6.81 9.70
N GLU A 122 8.98 8.01 9.61
CA GLU A 122 10.39 8.19 9.19
C GLU A 122 11.39 7.36 10.01
N ALA A 123 11.15 7.22 11.32
CA ALA A 123 11.99 6.40 12.18
C ALA A 123 12.02 4.91 11.79
N GLU A 124 10.92 4.39 11.25
CA GLU A 124 10.83 3.00 10.77
C GLU A 124 11.68 2.81 9.51
N MET A 125 11.70 3.80 8.61
CA MET A 125 12.54 3.76 7.41
C MET A 125 14.02 3.76 7.74
N GLY A 126 14.44 4.50 8.77
CA GLY A 126 15.81 4.48 9.28
C GLY A 126 16.25 3.10 9.77
N ALA A 127 15.32 2.25 10.19
CA ALA A 127 15.59 0.88 10.61
C ALA A 127 15.57 -0.12 9.44
N LEU A 128 14.69 0.09 8.45
CA LEU A 128 14.43 -0.84 7.35
C LEU A 128 15.41 -0.71 6.18
N LEU A 129 15.70 0.50 5.71
CA LEU A 129 16.58 0.70 4.53
C LEU A 129 18.00 0.11 4.67
N PRO A 130 18.67 0.16 5.85
CA PRO A 130 19.98 -0.47 6.00
C PRO A 130 19.99 -1.97 5.76
N THR A 131 18.86 -2.66 5.86
CA THR A 131 18.74 -4.12 5.65
C THR A 131 19.10 -4.55 4.22
N LEU A 132 18.95 -3.65 3.26
CA LEU A 132 19.27 -3.90 1.86
C LEU A 132 20.75 -3.69 1.50
N ARG A 133 21.52 -3.00 2.36
CA ARG A 133 22.92 -2.60 2.04
C ARG A 133 23.84 -3.77 1.75
N ALA A 134 23.67 -4.88 2.46
CA ALA A 134 24.55 -6.04 2.31
C ALA A 134 24.48 -6.69 0.92
N LYS A 135 23.38 -6.47 0.21
CA LYS A 135 23.15 -7.01 -1.15
C LYS A 135 23.48 -6.00 -2.27
N SER A 136 23.86 -4.76 -1.93
CA SER A 136 24.01 -3.67 -2.90
C SER A 136 25.16 -3.84 -3.92
N LEU A 137 26.19 -4.61 -3.59
CA LEU A 137 27.31 -4.84 -4.51
C LEU A 137 27.10 -6.04 -5.44
N MET A 138 26.32 -7.03 -5.01
CA MET A 138 26.20 -8.31 -5.71
C MET A 138 24.78 -8.60 -6.23
N GLY A 139 23.84 -7.72 -5.92
CA GLY A 139 22.44 -7.87 -6.28
C GLY A 139 21.84 -6.55 -6.76
N ASN A 140 20.53 -6.56 -6.94
CA ASN A 140 19.74 -5.38 -7.26
C ASN A 140 18.65 -5.21 -6.17
N PRO A 141 19.03 -4.73 -4.97
CA PRO A 141 18.09 -4.59 -3.87
C PRO A 141 17.02 -3.57 -4.23
N GLN A 142 15.77 -3.93 -3.99
CA GLN A 142 14.61 -3.11 -4.35
C GLN A 142 13.73 -2.80 -3.14
N VAL A 143 13.11 -1.62 -3.17
CA VAL A 143 12.03 -1.24 -2.25
C VAL A 143 10.76 -1.07 -3.07
N TRP A 144 9.73 -1.82 -2.69
CA TRP A 144 8.39 -1.72 -3.28
C TRP A 144 7.47 -1.05 -2.27
N VAL A 145 6.90 0.06 -2.65
CA VAL A 145 6.01 0.86 -1.80
C VAL A 145 4.60 0.78 -2.35
N THR A 146 3.65 0.31 -1.55
CA THR A 146 2.24 0.28 -1.92
C THR A 146 1.39 0.95 -0.86
N SER A 147 0.39 1.72 -1.29
CA SER A 147 -0.45 2.47 -0.36
C SER A 147 -1.82 2.81 -0.97
N SER A 148 -2.80 3.11 -0.14
CA SER A 148 -3.88 4.04 -0.45
C SER A 148 -3.34 5.47 -0.40
N ALA A 149 -4.16 6.46 -0.75
CA ALA A 149 -3.78 7.85 -0.61
C ALA A 149 -3.37 8.20 0.83
N GLY A 150 -2.42 9.10 0.96
CA GLY A 150 -1.88 9.52 2.25
C GLY A 150 -2.83 10.39 3.06
N MET A 151 -2.54 10.46 4.34
CA MET A 151 -3.12 11.41 5.30
C MET A 151 -2.12 12.54 5.57
N ALA A 152 -2.52 13.56 6.31
CA ALA A 152 -1.67 14.72 6.63
C ALA A 152 -0.34 14.37 7.31
N ASP A 153 -0.29 13.27 8.03
CA ASP A 153 0.88 12.76 8.73
C ASP A 153 1.68 11.72 7.94
N SER A 154 1.29 11.42 6.70
CA SER A 154 1.96 10.47 5.79
C SER A 154 3.21 11.08 5.13
N VAL A 155 4.11 11.68 5.92
CA VAL A 155 5.27 12.46 5.45
C VAL A 155 6.19 11.67 4.52
N TYR A 156 6.47 10.41 4.85
CA TYR A 156 7.32 9.56 4.02
C TYR A 156 6.68 9.29 2.65
N LEU A 157 5.39 8.91 2.64
CA LEU A 157 4.67 8.63 1.40
C LEU A 157 4.54 9.89 0.53
N GLU A 158 4.29 11.05 1.14
CA GLU A 158 4.25 12.33 0.46
C GLU A 158 5.59 12.64 -0.25
N SER A 159 6.70 12.37 0.42
CA SER A 159 8.03 12.59 -0.18
C SER A 159 8.26 11.72 -1.41
N ILE A 160 7.83 10.44 -1.38
CA ILE A 160 7.90 9.52 -2.53
C ILE A 160 6.99 10.01 -3.66
N ARG A 161 5.75 10.40 -3.34
CA ARG A 161 4.81 10.95 -4.33
C ARG A 161 5.39 12.17 -5.05
N ARG A 162 5.92 13.12 -4.30
CA ARG A 162 6.53 14.32 -4.85
C ARG A 162 7.67 13.96 -5.80
N GLN A 163 8.61 13.10 -5.40
CA GLN A 163 9.72 12.66 -6.26
C GLN A 163 9.21 11.96 -7.52
N GLY A 164 8.17 11.14 -7.41
CA GLY A 164 7.55 10.46 -8.54
C GLY A 164 6.90 11.41 -9.53
N LEU A 165 6.17 12.41 -9.05
CA LEU A 165 5.54 13.44 -9.89
C LEU A 165 6.56 14.38 -10.55
N GLU A 166 7.64 14.73 -9.85
CA GLU A 166 8.73 15.55 -10.38
C GLU A 166 9.61 14.80 -11.37
N GLY A 167 9.61 13.45 -11.34
CA GLY A 167 10.50 12.63 -12.16
C GLY A 167 11.99 12.87 -11.87
N SER A 168 12.31 13.33 -10.66
CA SER A 168 13.64 13.77 -10.27
C SER A 168 14.62 12.63 -10.00
N ASP A 169 14.12 11.43 -9.74
CA ASP A 169 14.93 10.22 -9.48
C ASP A 169 14.70 9.17 -10.59
N PRO A 170 15.70 8.91 -11.46
CA PRO A 170 15.57 7.92 -12.52
C PRO A 170 15.50 6.46 -12.01
N SER A 171 15.80 6.21 -10.75
CA SER A 171 15.67 4.89 -10.12
C SER A 171 14.29 4.62 -9.54
N LEU A 172 13.41 5.64 -9.47
CA LEU A 172 12.05 5.54 -8.97
C LEU A 172 11.06 5.31 -10.10
N ALA A 173 10.45 4.13 -10.15
CA ALA A 173 9.25 3.87 -10.95
C ALA A 173 8.02 4.22 -10.12
N TYR A 174 7.25 5.21 -10.55
CA TYR A 174 6.08 5.72 -9.83
C TYR A 174 4.79 5.51 -10.64
N PHE A 175 3.76 4.99 -9.97
CA PHE A 175 2.43 4.77 -10.55
C PHE A 175 1.37 5.22 -9.56
N GLU A 176 0.46 6.08 -10.01
CA GLU A 176 -0.66 6.57 -9.20
C GLU A 176 -1.97 6.44 -10.00
N TRP A 177 -2.99 5.91 -9.35
CA TRP A 177 -4.36 5.89 -9.83
C TRP A 177 -5.19 6.71 -8.86
N SER A 178 -5.54 7.90 -9.26
CA SER A 178 -6.32 8.84 -8.47
C SER A 178 -7.30 9.60 -9.36
N ALA A 179 -8.42 9.99 -8.80
CA ALA A 179 -9.34 10.94 -9.40
C ALA A 179 -8.71 12.34 -9.39
N ASP A 180 -9.24 13.21 -10.25
CA ASP A 180 -8.88 14.62 -10.25
C ASP A 180 -9.57 15.33 -9.10
N ASP A 181 -8.77 15.91 -8.20
CA ASP A 181 -9.27 16.61 -7.01
C ASP A 181 -10.05 17.90 -7.38
N GLU A 182 -9.77 18.49 -8.54
CA GLU A 182 -10.53 19.65 -9.03
C GLU A 182 -11.91 19.26 -9.55
N THR A 183 -12.06 18.04 -10.07
CA THR A 183 -13.32 17.49 -10.57
C THR A 183 -14.22 16.98 -9.44
N ILE A 184 -13.62 16.37 -8.42
CA ILE A 184 -14.31 15.83 -7.25
C ILE A 184 -14.28 16.85 -6.12
N ARG A 185 -15.37 17.59 -5.93
CA ARG A 185 -15.47 18.65 -4.91
C ARG A 185 -16.06 18.13 -3.61
N ASP A 186 -15.65 18.70 -2.48
CA ASP A 186 -16.16 18.34 -1.15
C ASP A 186 -17.67 18.65 -0.96
N GLU A 187 -18.17 19.61 -1.72
CA GLU A 187 -19.56 20.07 -1.68
C GLU A 187 -20.50 19.23 -2.53
N ASP A 188 -19.97 18.39 -3.42
CA ASP A 188 -20.79 17.56 -4.30
C ASP A 188 -21.33 16.34 -3.54
N ASP A 189 -22.55 15.91 -3.91
CA ASP A 189 -23.08 14.64 -3.43
C ASP A 189 -22.19 13.51 -3.97
N PRO A 190 -21.61 12.68 -3.12
CA PRO A 190 -20.75 11.58 -3.56
C PRO A 190 -21.37 10.63 -4.59
N VAL A 191 -22.71 10.51 -4.57
CA VAL A 191 -23.45 9.68 -5.53
C VAL A 191 -23.42 10.28 -6.93
N GLU A 192 -23.30 11.61 -7.05
CA GLU A 192 -23.25 12.35 -8.31
C GLU A 192 -21.84 12.56 -8.87
N TRP A 193 -20.82 12.04 -8.18
CA TRP A 193 -19.44 12.15 -8.67
C TRP A 193 -19.29 11.51 -10.06
N ASP A 194 -18.43 12.12 -10.87
CA ASP A 194 -18.17 11.70 -12.24
C ASP A 194 -17.71 10.24 -12.31
N ARG A 195 -18.39 9.44 -13.13
CA ARG A 195 -18.08 8.03 -13.34
C ARG A 195 -16.73 7.82 -14.01
N ASP A 196 -16.27 8.72 -14.85
CA ASP A 196 -14.98 8.64 -15.50
C ASP A 196 -13.86 8.71 -14.46
N GLU A 197 -14.02 9.51 -13.40
CA GLU A 197 -13.09 9.57 -12.29
C GLU A 197 -13.09 8.30 -11.43
N TRP A 198 -14.20 7.58 -11.37
CA TRP A 198 -14.24 6.25 -10.72
C TRP A 198 -13.38 5.24 -11.49
N TYR A 199 -13.46 5.21 -12.81
CA TYR A 199 -12.62 4.33 -13.64
C TYR A 199 -11.16 4.74 -13.60
N ARG A 200 -10.88 6.03 -13.62
CA ARG A 200 -9.52 6.56 -13.54
C ARG A 200 -8.81 6.16 -12.25
N SER A 201 -9.51 6.19 -11.12
CA SER A 201 -8.96 5.86 -9.81
C SER A 201 -9.00 4.37 -9.48
N ASN A 202 -9.84 3.58 -10.17
CA ASN A 202 -10.03 2.15 -9.89
C ASN A 202 -9.85 1.29 -11.14
N PRO A 203 -8.62 0.90 -11.48
CA PRO A 203 -8.35 0.09 -12.70
C PRO A 203 -9.00 -1.30 -12.66
N SER A 204 -9.51 -1.76 -11.52
CA SER A 204 -10.26 -3.01 -11.38
C SER A 204 -11.79 -2.86 -11.56
N LEU A 205 -12.28 -1.63 -11.69
CA LEU A 205 -13.69 -1.36 -11.91
C LEU A 205 -14.13 -1.90 -13.30
N GLY A 206 -15.26 -2.56 -13.36
CA GLY A 206 -15.74 -3.24 -14.56
C GLY A 206 -15.16 -4.64 -14.78
N TYR A 207 -14.07 -5.02 -14.07
CA TYR A 207 -13.46 -6.35 -14.15
C TYR A 207 -13.66 -7.18 -12.88
N LEU A 208 -13.33 -6.62 -11.72
CA LEU A 208 -13.43 -7.28 -10.42
C LEU A 208 -14.51 -6.63 -9.53
N VAL A 209 -14.77 -5.37 -9.72
CA VAL A 209 -15.75 -4.59 -8.97
C VAL A 209 -16.77 -4.05 -9.96
N SER A 210 -18.08 -4.19 -9.67
CA SER A 210 -19.12 -3.60 -10.50
C SER A 210 -19.42 -2.16 -10.07
N GLU A 211 -19.85 -1.32 -11.01
CA GLU A 211 -20.29 0.05 -10.69
C GLU A 211 -21.44 0.08 -9.67
N ASP A 212 -22.39 -0.85 -9.79
CA ASP A 212 -23.50 -0.96 -8.84
C ASP A 212 -23.04 -1.21 -7.41
N HIS A 213 -21.99 -2.02 -7.25
CA HIS A 213 -21.41 -2.27 -5.93
C HIS A 213 -20.73 -1.01 -5.39
N MET A 214 -19.93 -0.36 -6.20
CA MET A 214 -19.25 0.88 -5.84
C MET A 214 -20.26 2.00 -5.49
N ALA A 215 -21.34 2.15 -6.28
CA ALA A 215 -22.40 3.12 -6.01
C ALA A 215 -23.10 2.88 -4.66
N LYS A 216 -23.35 1.61 -4.30
CA LYS A 216 -23.93 1.24 -3.01
C LYS A 216 -22.98 1.53 -1.85
N GLU A 217 -21.68 1.25 -2.02
CA GLU A 217 -20.65 1.53 -1.04
C GLU A 217 -20.54 3.04 -0.79
N ILE A 218 -20.49 3.84 -1.86
CA ILE A 218 -20.46 5.30 -1.79
C ILE A 218 -21.67 5.81 -1.02
N LYS A 219 -22.88 5.39 -1.40
CA LYS A 219 -24.10 5.81 -0.72
C LYS A 219 -24.11 5.45 0.77
N GLN A 220 -23.66 4.24 1.12
CA GLN A 220 -23.65 3.79 2.51
C GLN A 220 -22.64 4.57 3.36
N LEU A 221 -21.45 4.84 2.82
CA LEU A 221 -20.38 5.53 3.56
C LEU A 221 -20.65 7.04 3.64
N SER A 222 -21.23 7.67 2.61
CA SER A 222 -21.53 9.11 2.61
C SER A 222 -22.47 9.54 3.75
N GLU A 223 -23.26 8.62 4.28
CA GLU A 223 -24.14 8.88 5.42
C GLU A 223 -23.39 8.94 6.78
N THR A 224 -22.11 8.57 6.81
CA THR A 224 -21.32 8.61 8.05
C THR A 224 -20.58 9.94 8.21
N SER A 225 -20.23 10.31 9.44
CA SER A 225 -19.66 11.64 9.77
C SER A 225 -18.35 11.96 9.02
N ASN A 226 -17.51 10.95 8.75
CA ASN A 226 -16.24 11.09 8.03
C ASN A 226 -16.25 10.34 6.69
N GLY A 227 -17.41 9.86 6.25
CA GLY A 227 -17.52 8.94 5.13
C GLY A 227 -17.05 9.53 3.81
N VAL A 228 -17.34 10.80 3.57
CA VAL A 228 -16.91 11.48 2.33
C VAL A 228 -15.38 11.54 2.24
N GLU A 229 -14.69 11.86 3.32
CA GLU A 229 -13.24 11.90 3.36
C GLU A 229 -12.64 10.49 3.17
N GLU A 230 -13.20 9.47 3.82
CA GLU A 230 -12.83 8.08 3.64
C GLU A 230 -13.03 7.60 2.19
N LEU A 231 -14.18 7.95 1.57
CA LEU A 231 -14.47 7.64 0.17
C LEU A 231 -13.45 8.27 -0.77
N ARG A 232 -13.14 9.55 -0.59
CA ARG A 232 -12.13 10.26 -1.39
C ARG A 232 -10.78 9.57 -1.28
N ARG A 233 -10.36 9.20 -0.09
CA ARG A 233 -9.07 8.57 0.16
C ARG A 233 -9.00 7.13 -0.35
N GLU A 234 -9.97 6.29 0.00
CA GLU A 234 -9.90 4.85 -0.25
C GLU A 234 -10.41 4.44 -1.64
N LEU A 235 -11.43 5.12 -2.16
CA LEU A 235 -12.00 4.79 -3.46
C LEU A 235 -11.42 5.63 -4.59
N LEU A 236 -11.19 6.92 -4.33
CA LEU A 236 -10.76 7.84 -5.38
C LEU A 236 -9.27 8.17 -5.36
N GLY A 237 -8.54 7.71 -4.34
CA GLY A 237 -7.10 7.96 -4.25
C GLY A 237 -6.73 9.42 -3.99
N ILE A 238 -7.68 10.24 -3.51
CA ILE A 238 -7.47 11.66 -3.23
C ILE A 238 -6.86 11.79 -1.83
N TRP A 239 -5.79 12.55 -1.72
CA TRP A 239 -5.08 12.72 -0.46
C TRP A 239 -5.88 13.56 0.54
N SER A 240 -5.91 13.08 1.80
CA SER A 240 -6.46 13.88 2.89
C SER A 240 -5.50 15.01 3.25
N THR A 241 -5.97 16.24 3.22
CA THR A 241 -5.18 17.42 3.59
C THR A 241 -5.03 17.59 5.11
N GLY A 242 -5.66 16.72 5.92
CA GLY A 242 -5.64 16.79 7.38
C GLY A 242 -6.30 18.03 7.98
N ALA A 243 -6.72 18.95 7.16
CA ALA A 243 -7.64 19.98 7.58
C ALA A 243 -8.98 19.28 7.76
N GLY A 244 -9.34 18.92 8.99
CA GLY A 244 -10.75 18.68 9.32
C GLY A 244 -11.56 19.78 8.67
N LYS A 245 -12.83 19.51 8.26
CA LYS A 245 -13.65 20.47 7.47
C LYS A 245 -13.23 21.87 7.82
N PRO A 246 -12.61 22.63 6.90
CA PRO A 246 -12.16 23.97 7.24
C PRO A 246 -13.35 24.73 7.77
N ILE A 247 -13.23 25.39 8.92
CA ILE A 247 -14.29 26.19 9.52
C ILE A 247 -14.90 27.15 8.48
N PHE A 248 -14.09 27.47 7.47
CA PHE A 248 -14.50 28.24 6.29
C PHE A 248 -14.12 27.49 5.03
N ASN A 249 -15.12 27.24 4.16
CA ASN A 249 -14.86 26.75 2.82
C ASN A 249 -13.92 27.72 2.10
N LEU A 250 -12.75 27.25 1.67
CA LEU A 250 -11.71 28.08 1.07
C LEU A 250 -12.21 28.76 -0.23
N GLY A 251 -13.00 28.05 -1.04
CA GLY A 251 -13.62 28.60 -2.24
C GLY A 251 -14.59 29.73 -1.92
N THR A 252 -15.43 29.55 -0.90
CA THR A 252 -16.34 30.63 -0.43
C THR A 252 -15.53 31.80 0.14
N TRP A 253 -14.43 31.54 0.84
CA TRP A 253 -13.53 32.58 1.34
C TRP A 253 -12.84 33.34 0.22
N MET A 254 -12.28 32.63 -0.77
CA MET A 254 -11.57 33.25 -1.91
C MET A 254 -12.53 34.05 -2.80
N ASN A 255 -13.76 33.54 -3.03
CA ASN A 255 -14.81 34.24 -3.79
C ASN A 255 -15.36 35.48 -3.07
N ARG A 256 -15.17 35.59 -1.76
CA ARG A 256 -15.54 36.78 -0.97
C ARG A 256 -14.38 37.74 -0.72
N LYS A 257 -13.27 37.55 -1.43
CA LYS A 257 -12.14 38.47 -1.37
C LYS A 257 -12.61 39.81 -1.98
N SER A 258 -13.03 40.72 -1.12
CA SER A 258 -13.39 42.11 -1.52
C SER A 258 -12.16 42.78 -2.12
N THR A 259 -12.23 43.10 -3.38
CA THR A 259 -11.33 44.06 -4.00
C THR A 259 -11.74 45.45 -3.49
N GLU A 260 -10.99 46.00 -2.55
CA GLU A 260 -10.92 47.44 -2.23
C GLU A 260 -11.90 48.08 -1.24
N GLU A 261 -12.65 47.43 -0.42
CA GLU A 261 -13.25 48.13 0.73
C GLU A 261 -12.46 47.85 2.02
N LYS A 262 -11.78 48.89 2.55
CA LYS A 262 -11.21 48.86 3.89
C LYS A 262 -12.36 48.65 4.86
N ILE A 263 -12.38 47.54 5.57
CA ILE A 263 -13.32 47.31 6.67
C ILE A 263 -13.02 48.38 7.73
N LYS A 264 -13.87 49.35 7.88
CA LYS A 264 -13.85 50.26 9.03
C LYS A 264 -14.37 49.51 10.25
N LEU A 265 -13.45 49.09 11.10
CA LEU A 265 -13.83 48.55 12.40
C LEU A 265 -14.16 49.72 13.33
N ASP A 266 -15.43 49.99 13.58
CA ASP A 266 -15.89 51.01 14.50
C ASP A 266 -15.69 50.65 15.99
N LYS A 267 -15.27 49.42 16.29
CA LYS A 267 -14.92 48.93 17.64
C LYS A 267 -13.77 47.95 17.60
N PRO A 268 -12.88 47.93 18.59
CA PRO A 268 -11.82 46.93 18.67
C PRO A 268 -12.43 45.54 18.85
N CYS A 269 -12.09 44.61 17.95
CA CYS A 269 -12.35 43.18 18.13
C CYS A 269 -11.19 42.61 18.95
N PHE A 270 -11.49 42.12 20.14
CA PHE A 270 -10.53 41.34 20.93
C PHE A 270 -10.63 39.87 20.43
N ALA A 271 -9.48 39.29 20.06
CA ALA A 271 -9.32 37.86 19.82
C ALA A 271 -8.96 37.19 21.16
#